data_86f5c037adf5a4892bd0e2351759e8cd
#
_entry.id   86f5c037adf5a4892bd0e2351759e8cd
#
_cell.length_a   1.000
_cell.length_b   1.000
_cell.length_c   1.000
_cell.angle_alpha   90.00
_cell.angle_beta   90.00
_cell.angle_gamma   90.00
#
_symmetry.space_group_name_H-M   'P 1'
#
loop_
_entity.id
_entity.type
_entity.pdbx_description
1 polymer ?
#
loop_
_entity_poly.entity_id
_entity_poly.type
_entity_poly.pdbx_seq_one_letter_code
_entity_poly.pdbx_strand_id
1 'polypeptide(L)'
;MTYQPAFDIDYRRGLIGEDLVNTFLAALAGSLIEVKTDYRAHETGNVYVETHQYPNGQREQHTPSGINLSNADWYVFAGPNSKGFIAIQKDELMKLVINAPRAEIAATNINSNQTRGRLVRITDIIESIYQQ
;
A
#
# COMPACT_ATOMS: atom_id res chain seq x y z
N MET A 1 12.91 18.14 39.47
CA MET A 1 11.99 17.64 38.44
C MET A 1 11.61 16.20 38.79
N THR A 2 10.33 15.91 38.88
CA THR A 2 9.86 14.57 39.23
C THR A 2 9.99 13.67 38.01
N TYR A 3 10.59 12.50 38.18
CA TYR A 3 10.69 11.52 37.12
C TYR A 3 9.30 10.97 36.78
N GLN A 4 8.95 10.95 35.48
CA GLN A 4 7.67 10.48 35.01
C GLN A 4 7.88 9.36 33.96
N PRO A 5 7.85 8.08 34.37
CA PRO A 5 8.11 6.97 33.45
C PRO A 5 7.18 6.94 32.23
N ALA A 6 5.91 7.29 32.40
CA ALA A 6 4.95 7.35 31.31
C ALA A 6 5.34 8.39 30.25
N PHE A 7 5.82 9.55 30.68
CA PHE A 7 6.31 10.60 29.79
C PHE A 7 7.52 10.12 28.98
N ASP A 8 8.47 9.43 29.59
CA ASP A 8 9.64 8.91 28.88
C ASP A 8 9.26 7.87 27.84
N ILE A 9 8.31 7.00 28.13
CA ILE A 9 7.80 6.00 27.17
C ILE A 9 7.13 6.70 26.00
N ASP A 10 6.29 7.69 26.25
CA ASP A 10 5.59 8.43 25.21
C ASP A 10 6.57 9.24 24.35
N TYR A 11 7.60 9.83 24.98
CA TYR A 11 8.65 10.56 24.27
C TYR A 11 9.41 9.65 23.31
N ARG A 12 9.81 8.45 23.76
CA ARG A 12 10.51 7.47 22.91
C ARG A 12 9.63 7.00 21.76
N ARG A 13 8.33 6.74 22.00
CA ARG A 13 7.38 6.37 20.94
C ARG A 13 7.22 7.49 19.94
N GLY A 14 7.19 8.74 20.40
CA GLY A 14 7.16 9.90 19.53
C GLY A 14 8.38 9.98 18.62
N LEU A 15 9.59 9.73 19.15
CA LEU A 15 10.81 9.71 18.36
C LEU A 15 10.80 8.61 17.31
N ILE A 16 10.30 7.43 17.63
CA ILE A 16 10.16 6.32 16.66
C ILE A 16 9.23 6.74 15.55
N GLY A 17 8.10 7.37 15.87
CA GLY A 17 7.16 7.89 14.89
C GLY A 17 7.76 8.97 14.00
N GLU A 18 8.54 9.88 14.57
CA GLU A 18 9.26 10.92 13.82
C GLU A 18 10.27 10.32 12.85
N ASP A 19 11.03 9.32 13.28
CA ASP A 19 11.98 8.61 12.43
C ASP A 19 11.28 7.93 11.25
N LEU A 20 10.13 7.31 11.51
CA LEU A 20 9.33 6.66 10.46
C LEU A 20 8.84 7.68 9.43
N VAL A 21 8.32 8.82 9.88
CA VAL A 21 7.86 9.89 8.99
C VAL A 21 9.04 10.48 8.21
N ASN A 22 10.19 10.70 8.84
CA ASN A 22 11.38 11.18 8.16
C ASN A 22 11.87 10.19 7.10
N THR A 23 11.82 8.89 7.38
CA THR A 23 12.15 7.84 6.41
C THR A 23 11.18 7.89 5.22
N PHE A 24 9.89 8.07 5.47
CA PHE A 24 8.89 8.22 4.42
C PHE A 24 9.14 9.47 3.56
N LEU A 25 9.44 10.61 4.19
CA LEU A 25 9.72 11.85 3.47
C LEU A 25 10.99 11.73 2.62
N ALA A 26 12.01 11.05 3.13
CA ALA A 26 13.23 10.77 2.36
C ALA A 26 12.94 9.85 1.15
N ALA A 27 12.10 8.83 1.33
CA ALA A 27 11.68 7.95 0.26
C ALA A 27 10.87 8.72 -0.80
N LEU A 28 10.01 9.64 -0.39
CA LEU A 28 9.26 10.53 -1.29
C LEU A 28 10.21 11.38 -2.13
N ALA A 29 11.21 11.99 -1.51
CA ALA A 29 12.21 12.79 -2.20
C ALA A 29 13.05 11.96 -3.18
N GLY A 30 13.31 10.68 -2.87
CA GLY A 30 14.01 9.74 -3.74
C GLY A 30 13.14 9.03 -4.77
N SER A 31 11.84 9.36 -4.87
CA SER A 31 10.88 8.72 -5.76
C SER A 31 10.70 7.21 -5.51
N LEU A 32 10.90 6.76 -4.28
CA LEU A 32 10.74 5.35 -3.87
C LEU A 32 9.33 5.07 -3.34
N ILE A 33 8.35 5.77 -3.86
CA ILE A 33 6.95 5.67 -3.45
C ILE A 33 6.08 5.36 -4.66
N GLU A 34 5.24 4.36 -4.52
CA GLU A 34 4.18 4.06 -5.48
C GLU A 34 2.86 4.61 -4.95
N VAL A 35 2.25 5.51 -5.71
CA VAL A 35 0.96 6.10 -5.34
C VAL A 35 -0.15 5.44 -6.13
N LYS A 36 -1.18 4.97 -5.42
CA LYS A 36 -2.37 4.38 -6.02
C LYS A 36 -3.61 5.16 -5.58
N THR A 37 -4.48 5.43 -6.54
CA THR A 37 -5.78 6.01 -6.27
C THR A 37 -6.85 4.99 -6.67
N ASP A 38 -7.61 4.51 -5.69
CA ASP A 38 -8.71 3.60 -5.93
C ASP A 38 -10.02 4.35 -5.68
N TYR A 39 -10.74 4.63 -6.76
CA TYR A 39 -11.97 5.43 -6.71
C TYR A 39 -13.12 4.72 -6.00
N ARG A 40 -13.05 3.41 -5.84
CA ARG A 40 -14.11 2.60 -5.25
C ARG A 40 -13.78 2.09 -3.85
N ALA A 41 -12.61 2.37 -3.35
CA ALA A 41 -12.17 1.83 -2.06
C ALA A 41 -13.11 2.22 -0.90
N HIS A 42 -13.67 3.43 -0.93
CA HIS A 42 -14.60 3.90 0.10
C HIS A 42 -15.95 3.13 0.05
N GLU A 43 -16.35 2.62 -1.11
CA GLU A 43 -17.58 1.84 -1.25
C GLU A 43 -17.37 0.38 -0.86
N THR A 44 -16.24 -0.19 -1.24
CA THR A 44 -15.96 -1.62 -1.06
C THR A 44 -15.24 -1.95 0.23
N GLY A 45 -14.54 -0.97 0.82
CA GLY A 45 -13.66 -1.18 1.97
C GLY A 45 -12.33 -1.84 1.60
N ASN A 46 -12.06 -2.05 0.31
CA ASN A 46 -10.87 -2.73 -0.18
C ASN A 46 -10.08 -1.86 -1.13
N VAL A 47 -8.76 -2.05 -1.15
CA VAL A 47 -7.91 -1.56 -2.22
C VAL A 47 -7.49 -2.74 -3.08
N TYR A 48 -7.39 -2.50 -4.38
CA TYR A 48 -6.90 -3.49 -5.33
C TYR A 48 -5.39 -3.36 -5.46
N VAL A 49 -4.69 -4.46 -5.25
CA VAL A 49 -3.24 -4.52 -5.38
C VAL A 49 -2.89 -5.47 -6.53
N GLU A 50 -2.45 -4.90 -7.64
CA GLU A 50 -2.07 -5.67 -8.82
C GLU A 50 -0.83 -6.54 -8.53
N THR A 51 -0.89 -7.79 -8.95
CA THR A 51 0.22 -8.76 -8.81
C THR A 51 0.71 -9.29 -10.14
N HIS A 52 -0.19 -9.40 -11.13
CA HIS A 52 0.09 -9.97 -12.45
C HIS A 52 -0.68 -9.21 -13.53
N GLN A 53 -0.18 -9.31 -14.75
CA GLN A 53 -0.90 -8.85 -15.93
C GLN A 53 -0.94 -9.96 -16.96
N TYR A 54 -1.92 -9.86 -17.88
CA TYR A 54 -2.09 -10.77 -18.99
C TYR A 54 -1.71 -10.05 -20.28
N PRO A 55 -0.47 -10.22 -20.77
CA PRO A 55 -0.03 -9.51 -21.97
C PRO A 55 -0.91 -9.90 -23.18
N ASN A 56 -1.33 -8.89 -23.94
CA ASN A 56 -2.11 -9.09 -25.17
C ASN A 56 -3.42 -9.86 -24.97
N GLY A 57 -4.01 -9.81 -23.78
CA GLY A 57 -5.26 -10.50 -23.47
C GLY A 57 -5.15 -12.01 -23.34
N GLN A 58 -3.96 -12.56 -23.28
CA GLN A 58 -3.72 -14.00 -23.17
C GLN A 58 -3.80 -14.45 -21.72
N ARG A 59 -4.95 -14.98 -21.31
CA ARG A 59 -5.17 -15.40 -19.90
C ARG A 59 -4.27 -16.53 -19.42
N GLU A 60 -3.71 -17.32 -20.33
CA GLU A 60 -2.86 -18.46 -20.00
C GLU A 60 -1.40 -18.03 -19.72
N GLN A 61 -1.03 -16.81 -20.08
CA GLN A 61 0.34 -16.30 -19.95
C GLN A 61 0.36 -15.05 -19.10
N HIS A 62 0.09 -15.18 -17.81
CA HIS A 62 0.25 -14.07 -16.90
C HIS A 62 1.72 -13.87 -16.53
N THR A 63 2.13 -12.62 -16.40
CA THR A 63 3.47 -12.23 -15.97
C THR A 63 3.38 -11.39 -14.70
N PRO A 64 4.39 -11.47 -13.82
CA PRO A 64 4.43 -10.59 -12.65
C PRO A 64 4.32 -9.12 -13.04
N SER A 65 3.56 -8.37 -12.27
CA SER A 65 3.40 -6.92 -12.44
C SER A 65 3.03 -6.26 -11.12
N GLY A 66 2.79 -4.97 -11.14
CA GLY A 66 2.38 -4.24 -9.95
C GLY A 66 3.36 -4.42 -8.80
N ILE A 67 2.87 -4.85 -7.65
CA ILE A 67 3.68 -4.98 -6.44
C ILE A 67 4.84 -5.98 -6.59
N ASN A 68 4.70 -6.97 -7.47
CA ASN A 68 5.76 -7.96 -7.70
C ASN A 68 6.97 -7.39 -8.49
N LEU A 69 6.78 -6.29 -9.20
CA LEU A 69 7.85 -5.64 -9.96
C LEU A 69 8.27 -4.29 -9.38
N SER A 70 7.49 -3.72 -8.49
CA SER A 70 7.75 -2.39 -7.97
C SER A 70 9.03 -2.37 -7.14
N ASN A 71 9.87 -1.36 -7.38
CA ASN A 71 11.05 -1.07 -6.56
C ASN A 71 10.74 -0.06 -5.44
N ALA A 72 9.47 0.30 -5.26
CA ALA A 72 9.07 1.22 -4.21
C ALA A 72 9.29 0.62 -2.83
N ASP A 73 9.70 1.45 -1.89
CA ASP A 73 9.76 1.07 -0.48
C ASP A 73 8.42 1.28 0.21
N TRP A 74 7.61 2.19 -0.31
CA TRP A 74 6.33 2.59 0.25
C TRP A 74 5.23 2.55 -0.79
N TYR A 75 4.05 2.11 -0.35
CA TYR A 75 2.81 2.24 -1.10
C TYR A 75 1.93 3.27 -0.41
N VAL A 76 1.39 4.19 -1.19
CA VAL A 76 0.49 5.25 -0.72
C VAL A 76 -0.84 5.09 -1.42
N PHE A 77 -1.89 4.91 -0.63
CA PHE A 77 -3.26 4.85 -1.12
C PHE A 77 -3.92 6.19 -0.85
N ALA A 78 -4.14 6.96 -1.91
CA ALA A 78 -4.70 8.28 -1.83
C ALA A 78 -6.16 8.29 -2.28
N GLY A 79 -6.98 9.13 -1.66
CA GLY A 79 -8.33 9.38 -2.13
C GLY A 79 -8.35 10.27 -3.37
N PRO A 80 -9.41 10.19 -4.22
CA PRO A 80 -9.49 10.96 -5.45
C PRO A 80 -9.57 12.47 -5.22
N ASN A 81 -10.02 12.90 -4.05
CA ASN A 81 -10.19 14.32 -3.71
C ASN A 81 -9.00 14.90 -2.94
N SER A 82 -7.91 14.20 -2.83
CA SER A 82 -6.66 14.65 -2.19
C SER A 82 -6.83 15.14 -0.74
N LYS A 83 -7.81 14.57 -0.01
CA LYS A 83 -8.05 14.93 1.39
C LYS A 83 -7.18 14.16 2.37
N GLY A 84 -6.50 13.14 1.89
CA GLY A 84 -5.64 12.33 2.74
C GLY A 84 -5.15 11.08 2.02
N PHE A 85 -4.29 10.36 2.71
CA PHE A 85 -3.74 9.12 2.19
C PHE A 85 -3.31 8.20 3.35
N ILE A 86 -3.13 6.94 3.04
CA ILE A 86 -2.55 5.95 3.93
C ILE A 86 -1.23 5.48 3.30
N ALA A 87 -0.15 5.53 4.06
CA ALA A 87 1.15 5.03 3.62
C ALA A 87 1.51 3.76 4.41
N ILE A 88 1.96 2.74 3.70
CA ILE A 88 2.42 1.48 4.29
C ILE A 88 3.70 1.03 3.59
N GLN A 89 4.62 0.46 4.35
CA GLN A 89 5.81 -0.12 3.76
C GLN A 89 5.44 -1.29 2.85
N LYS A 90 6.10 -1.38 1.71
CA LYS A 90 5.82 -2.43 0.71
C LYS A 90 5.87 -3.83 1.30
N ASP A 91 6.87 -4.11 2.16
CA ASP A 91 7.02 -5.45 2.74
C ASP A 91 5.85 -5.81 3.65
N GLU A 92 5.31 -4.84 4.39
CA GLU A 92 4.12 -5.06 5.22
C GLU A 92 2.87 -5.26 4.36
N LEU A 93 2.72 -4.47 3.29
CA LEU A 93 1.62 -4.66 2.34
C LEU A 93 1.69 -6.04 1.69
N MET A 94 2.88 -6.52 1.33
CA MET A 94 3.06 -7.82 0.70
C MET A 94 2.56 -8.96 1.61
N LYS A 95 2.75 -8.86 2.92
CA LYS A 95 2.21 -9.85 3.87
C LYS A 95 0.69 -9.93 3.83
N LEU A 96 0.02 -8.80 3.65
CA LEU A 96 -1.43 -8.75 3.52
C LEU A 96 -1.90 -9.29 2.17
N VAL A 97 -1.16 -8.97 1.11
CA VAL A 97 -1.48 -9.39 -0.26
C VAL A 97 -1.50 -10.91 -0.38
N ILE A 98 -0.56 -11.61 0.24
CA ILE A 98 -0.44 -13.07 0.15
C ILE A 98 -1.70 -13.78 0.62
N ASN A 99 -2.38 -13.25 1.63
CA ASN A 99 -3.55 -13.88 2.25
C ASN A 99 -4.89 -13.27 1.79
N ALA A 100 -4.84 -12.25 0.93
CA ALA A 100 -6.06 -11.56 0.50
C ALA A 100 -6.74 -12.31 -0.66
N PRO A 101 -8.07 -12.15 -0.83
CA PRO A 101 -8.79 -12.75 -1.94
C PRO A 101 -8.27 -12.28 -3.30
N ARG A 102 -8.28 -13.19 -4.27
CA ARG A 102 -7.93 -12.86 -5.65
C ARG A 102 -9.05 -12.08 -6.33
N ALA A 103 -8.65 -11.19 -7.24
CA ALA A 103 -9.55 -10.45 -8.09
C ALA A 103 -8.89 -10.22 -9.45
N GLU A 104 -9.72 -9.98 -10.46
CA GLU A 104 -9.26 -9.65 -11.79
C GLU A 104 -9.94 -8.37 -12.25
N ILE A 105 -9.18 -7.52 -12.94
CA ILE A 105 -9.71 -6.30 -13.56
C ILE A 105 -9.52 -6.43 -15.06
N ALA A 106 -10.64 -6.34 -15.78
CA ALA A 106 -10.65 -6.35 -17.24
C ALA A 106 -9.94 -5.11 -17.80
N ALA A 107 -9.34 -5.27 -18.98
CA ALA A 107 -8.78 -4.13 -19.69
C ALA A 107 -9.88 -3.09 -19.95
N THR A 108 -9.59 -1.84 -19.63
CA THR A 108 -10.55 -0.73 -19.81
C THR A 108 -10.47 -0.09 -21.18
N ASN A 109 -9.39 -0.31 -21.93
CA ASN A 109 -9.19 0.17 -23.27
C ASN A 109 -8.20 -0.72 -24.02
N ILE A 110 -8.01 -0.46 -25.32
CA ILE A 110 -7.15 -1.28 -26.19
C ILE A 110 -5.67 -1.25 -25.77
N ASN A 111 -5.25 -0.22 -25.03
CA ASN A 111 -3.85 -0.05 -24.59
C ASN A 111 -3.61 -0.58 -23.20
N SER A 112 -4.62 -1.11 -22.50
CA SER A 112 -4.47 -1.66 -21.16
C SER A 112 -4.62 -3.17 -21.19
N ASN A 113 -3.86 -3.84 -20.33
CA ASN A 113 -3.95 -5.29 -20.13
C ASN A 113 -4.94 -5.60 -19.02
N GLN A 114 -5.59 -6.77 -19.14
CA GLN A 114 -6.26 -7.33 -17.99
C GLN A 114 -5.23 -7.63 -16.91
N THR A 115 -5.59 -7.39 -15.66
CA THR A 115 -4.70 -7.63 -14.51
C THR A 115 -5.34 -8.59 -13.53
N ARG A 116 -4.51 -9.23 -12.75
CA ARG A 116 -4.89 -10.01 -11.58
C ARG A 116 -4.22 -9.41 -10.36
N GLY A 117 -4.94 -9.41 -9.26
CA GLY A 117 -4.43 -8.89 -8.03
C GLY A 117 -5.16 -9.44 -6.83
N ARG A 118 -5.07 -8.71 -5.75
CA ARG A 118 -5.67 -9.06 -4.48
C ARG A 118 -6.49 -7.89 -3.96
N LEU A 119 -7.59 -8.19 -3.30
CA LEU A 119 -8.42 -7.21 -2.63
C LEU A 119 -8.01 -7.17 -1.16
N VAL A 120 -7.26 -6.14 -0.78
CA VAL A 120 -6.78 -5.95 0.58
C VAL A 120 -7.71 -5.01 1.31
N ARG A 121 -8.22 -5.44 2.47
CA ARG A 121 -9.11 -4.59 3.27
C ARG A 121 -8.33 -3.41 3.84
N ILE A 122 -8.93 -2.21 3.75
CA ILE A 122 -8.33 -0.99 4.32
C ILE A 122 -8.13 -1.16 5.82
N THR A 123 -9.07 -1.81 6.51
CA THR A 123 -8.95 -2.10 7.95
C THR A 123 -7.74 -2.96 8.28
N ASP A 124 -7.37 -3.91 7.40
CA ASP A 124 -6.18 -4.74 7.61
C ASP A 124 -4.90 -3.92 7.45
N ILE A 125 -4.90 -2.95 6.52
CA ILE A 125 -3.78 -2.03 6.37
C ILE A 125 -3.61 -1.18 7.64
N ILE A 126 -4.71 -0.64 8.15
CA ILE A 126 -4.70 0.16 9.38
C ILE A 126 -4.20 -0.67 10.56
N GLU A 127 -4.71 -1.88 10.74
CA GLU A 127 -4.25 -2.77 11.80
C GLU A 127 -2.76 -3.07 11.69
N SER A 128 -2.27 -3.34 10.49
CA SER A 128 -0.86 -3.61 10.24
C SER A 128 0.05 -2.46 10.67
N ILE A 129 -0.40 -1.22 10.48
CA ILE A 129 0.35 -0.02 10.86
C ILE A 129 0.52 0.07 12.39
N TYR A 130 -0.47 -0.42 13.14
CA TYR A 130 -0.45 -0.35 14.61
C TYR A 130 0.11 -1.62 15.28
N GLN A 131 0.44 -2.64 14.54
CA GLN A 131 1.08 -3.84 15.09
C GLN A 131 2.51 -3.56 15.51
N GLN A 132 2.87 -4.09 16.67
CA GLN A 132 4.22 -3.98 17.20
C GLN A 132 5.08 -5.19 16.84
#